data_07452ad3ad64a109b3ab26bb67aed3b3
#
_entry.id   07452ad3ad64a109b3ab26bb67aed3b3
#
_cell.length_a   1.000
_cell.length_b   1.000
_cell.length_c   1.000
_cell.angle_alpha   90.00
_cell.angle_beta   90.00
_cell.angle_gamma   90.00
#
_symmetry.space_group_name_H-M   'P 1'
#
loop_
_entity.id
_entity.type
_entity.pdbx_description
1 polymer ?
#
loop_
_entity_poly.entity_id
_entity_poly.type
_entity_poly.pdbx_seq_one_letter_code
_entity_poly.pdbx_strand_id
1 'polypeptide(L)'
;MTAERIGTAVVLGGGGVLGAVQVGMLRALLDAGVRPDLVVGTSVGAINGAVLAACPAAEVADRLESLWRSPDAAEVFAAGTVARLRELARTRTAAHSVEPLRRALVAQLDDRRIDDLPVPFQCCAARIEDATEHWFDRGPVVDAVLASAAVPGLLPAVRIGDYHYLDGGLVHSIPLGRAVELGAQRVFVLQVGRIEQALTAPRNPWEVGAVAFEIARRHRFARDLATAPAGVEVHVLPAGDGAAPRWNSRESLRYRDFSAVDRRIDGAYQAAATYLEDVVRCP
;
A
#
# COMPACT_ATOMS: atom_id res chain seq x y z
N MET A 1 -9.38 -6.81 -30.79
CA MET A 1 -9.62 -7.36 -29.44
C MET A 1 -10.18 -6.21 -28.61
N THR A 2 -11.48 -6.22 -28.32
CA THR A 2 -12.08 -5.29 -27.37
C THR A 2 -11.48 -5.61 -26.00
N ALA A 3 -10.75 -4.67 -25.40
CA ALA A 3 -10.30 -4.81 -24.03
C ALA A 3 -11.53 -5.11 -23.16
N GLU A 4 -11.50 -6.21 -22.42
CA GLU A 4 -12.54 -6.55 -21.47
C GLU A 4 -12.65 -5.35 -20.50
N ARG A 5 -13.86 -4.79 -20.37
CA ARG A 5 -14.08 -3.62 -19.51
C ARG A 5 -13.91 -4.05 -18.05
N ILE A 6 -12.97 -3.46 -17.35
CA ILE A 6 -12.81 -3.66 -15.91
C ILE A 6 -13.94 -2.92 -15.20
N GLY A 7 -14.86 -3.65 -14.60
CA GLY A 7 -15.99 -3.08 -13.87
C GLY A 7 -15.53 -2.31 -12.64
N THR A 8 -14.91 -3.01 -11.71
CA THR A 8 -14.49 -2.47 -10.39
C THR A 8 -13.01 -2.70 -10.13
N ALA A 9 -12.29 -1.65 -9.82
CA ALA A 9 -10.90 -1.72 -9.36
C ALA A 9 -10.77 -1.33 -7.89
N VAL A 10 -9.85 -1.98 -7.18
CA VAL A 10 -9.41 -1.58 -5.84
C VAL A 10 -7.97 -1.08 -5.94
N VAL A 11 -7.77 0.17 -5.55
CA VAL A 11 -6.48 0.87 -5.55
C VAL A 11 -6.00 1.03 -4.12
N LEU A 12 -4.84 0.45 -3.80
CA LEU A 12 -4.25 0.50 -2.47
C LEU A 12 -2.98 1.36 -2.49
N GLY A 13 -3.03 2.48 -1.78
CA GLY A 13 -1.90 3.40 -1.70
C GLY A 13 -0.81 2.95 -0.73
N GLY A 14 0.40 3.47 -0.93
CA GLY A 14 1.51 3.35 0.01
C GLY A 14 1.26 4.11 1.31
N GLY A 15 1.97 3.73 2.38
CA GLY A 15 1.82 4.40 3.69
C GLY A 15 2.49 3.71 4.87
N GLY A 16 3.42 2.80 4.63
CA GLY A 16 4.21 2.11 5.65
C GLY A 16 3.33 1.34 6.64
N VAL A 17 3.61 1.50 7.92
CA VAL A 17 2.90 0.81 9.02
C VAL A 17 1.39 1.11 9.12
N LEU A 18 0.89 2.10 8.41
CA LEU A 18 -0.54 2.39 8.34
C LEU A 18 -1.30 1.41 7.44
N GLY A 19 -0.61 0.42 6.85
CA GLY A 19 -1.25 -0.63 6.08
C GLY A 19 -2.32 -1.43 6.83
N ALA A 20 -2.23 -1.51 8.15
CA ALA A 20 -3.28 -2.09 8.99
C ALA A 20 -4.64 -1.39 8.83
N VAL A 21 -4.65 -0.07 8.55
CA VAL A 21 -5.87 0.70 8.26
C VAL A 21 -6.59 0.16 7.02
N GLN A 22 -5.81 -0.21 5.98
CA GLN A 22 -6.39 -0.80 4.77
C GLN A 22 -7.07 -2.14 5.03
N VAL A 23 -6.65 -2.89 6.04
CA VAL A 23 -7.32 -4.16 6.41
C VAL A 23 -8.78 -3.91 6.82
N GLY A 24 -9.02 -2.90 7.65
CA GLY A 24 -10.38 -2.49 8.03
C GLY A 24 -11.21 -2.02 6.84
N MET A 25 -10.62 -1.19 5.96
CA MET A 25 -11.29 -0.74 4.73
C MET A 25 -11.63 -1.91 3.80
N LEU A 26 -10.70 -2.86 3.60
CA LEU A 26 -10.92 -4.05 2.76
C LEU A 26 -12.03 -4.92 3.33
N ARG A 27 -12.04 -5.15 4.64
CA ARG A 27 -13.10 -5.89 5.31
C ARG A 27 -14.47 -5.24 5.06
N ALA A 28 -14.59 -3.91 5.23
CA ALA A 28 -15.84 -3.19 4.97
C ALA A 28 -16.27 -3.30 3.50
N LEU A 29 -15.34 -3.17 2.53
CA LEU A 29 -15.64 -3.36 1.11
C LEU A 29 -16.17 -4.76 0.81
N LEU A 30 -15.50 -5.79 1.32
CA LEU A 30 -15.88 -7.18 1.08
C LEU A 30 -17.22 -7.54 1.74
N ASP A 31 -17.49 -7.01 2.95
CA ASP A 31 -18.76 -7.15 3.65
C ASP A 31 -19.91 -6.44 2.92
N ALA A 32 -19.63 -5.29 2.29
CA ALA A 32 -20.58 -4.61 1.40
C ALA A 32 -20.82 -5.32 0.06
N GLY A 33 -20.22 -6.49 -0.15
CA GLY A 33 -20.37 -7.27 -1.38
C GLY A 33 -19.54 -6.81 -2.57
N VAL A 34 -18.65 -5.82 -2.40
CA VAL A 34 -17.77 -5.36 -3.48
C VAL A 34 -16.72 -6.44 -3.78
N ARG A 35 -16.60 -6.79 -5.05
CA ARG A 35 -15.59 -7.74 -5.55
C ARG A 35 -14.79 -7.05 -6.65
N PRO A 36 -13.45 -6.95 -6.51
CA PRO A 36 -12.64 -6.31 -7.54
C PRO A 36 -12.42 -7.22 -8.75
N ASP A 37 -12.47 -6.62 -9.94
CA ASP A 37 -12.01 -7.21 -11.19
C ASP A 37 -10.53 -6.89 -11.44
N LEU A 38 -9.98 -5.92 -10.71
CA LEU A 38 -8.58 -5.48 -10.78
C LEU A 38 -8.13 -4.96 -9.41
N VAL A 39 -6.92 -5.32 -9.02
CA VAL A 39 -6.24 -4.77 -7.83
C VAL A 39 -4.94 -4.09 -8.26
N VAL A 40 -4.75 -2.83 -7.84
CA VAL A 40 -3.52 -2.07 -8.09
C VAL A 40 -2.97 -1.55 -6.77
N GLY A 41 -1.71 -1.86 -6.48
CA GLY A 41 -1.12 -1.52 -5.19
C GLY A 41 0.27 -0.88 -5.27
N THR A 42 0.64 -0.11 -4.25
CA THR A 42 1.99 0.44 -4.09
C THR A 42 2.47 0.28 -2.66
N SER A 43 3.72 -0.18 -2.47
CA SER A 43 4.33 -0.33 -1.13
C SER A 43 3.48 -1.24 -0.24
N VAL A 44 3.08 -0.78 0.94
CA VAL A 44 2.16 -1.51 1.80
C VAL A 44 0.83 -1.87 1.10
N GLY A 45 0.38 -1.03 0.17
CA GLY A 45 -0.78 -1.32 -0.68
C GLY A 45 -0.53 -2.48 -1.65
N ALA A 46 0.72 -2.72 -2.07
CA ALA A 46 1.07 -3.90 -2.84
C ALA A 46 1.03 -5.16 -1.97
N ILE A 47 1.46 -5.07 -0.69
CA ILE A 47 1.36 -6.17 0.29
C ILE A 47 -0.10 -6.59 0.47
N ASN A 48 -0.96 -5.65 0.84
CA ASN A 48 -2.37 -5.93 1.08
C ASN A 48 -3.12 -6.33 -0.20
N GLY A 49 -2.78 -5.68 -1.32
CA GLY A 49 -3.38 -5.95 -2.62
C GLY A 49 -3.05 -7.33 -3.16
N ALA A 50 -1.84 -7.82 -2.96
CA ALA A 50 -1.44 -9.16 -3.36
C ALA A 50 -2.25 -10.25 -2.60
N VAL A 51 -2.46 -10.06 -1.30
CA VAL A 51 -3.30 -10.97 -0.50
C VAL A 51 -4.77 -10.90 -0.95
N LEU A 52 -5.30 -9.69 -1.20
CA LEU A 52 -6.65 -9.51 -1.74
C LEU A 52 -6.83 -10.23 -3.08
N ALA A 53 -5.84 -10.14 -3.96
CA ALA A 53 -5.89 -10.75 -5.29
C ALA A 53 -5.70 -12.28 -5.27
N ALA A 54 -4.99 -12.80 -4.27
CA ALA A 54 -4.61 -14.20 -4.16
C ALA A 54 -5.63 -15.08 -3.43
N CYS A 55 -6.48 -14.51 -2.57
CA CYS A 55 -7.27 -15.26 -1.60
C CYS A 55 -8.77 -15.11 -1.83
N PRO A 56 -9.57 -16.14 -1.44
CA PRO A 56 -11.02 -15.99 -1.37
C PRO A 56 -11.41 -14.82 -0.46
N ALA A 57 -12.44 -14.07 -0.85
CA ALA A 57 -12.85 -12.85 -0.12
C ALA A 57 -13.10 -13.09 1.38
N ALA A 58 -13.61 -14.26 1.76
CA ALA A 58 -13.85 -14.61 3.16
C ALA A 58 -12.58 -14.79 3.99
N GLU A 59 -11.42 -15.01 3.36
CA GLU A 59 -10.15 -15.25 4.06
C GLU A 59 -9.26 -14.02 4.11
N VAL A 60 -9.52 -13.00 3.28
CA VAL A 60 -8.63 -11.84 3.10
C VAL A 60 -8.37 -11.11 4.40
N ALA A 61 -9.41 -10.81 5.18
CA ALA A 61 -9.28 -10.09 6.44
C ALA A 61 -8.41 -10.85 7.44
N ASP A 62 -8.70 -12.13 7.66
CA ASP A 62 -7.96 -12.96 8.62
C ASP A 62 -6.49 -13.13 8.23
N ARG A 63 -6.21 -13.33 6.94
CA ARG A 63 -4.84 -13.45 6.43
C ARG A 63 -4.05 -12.15 6.59
N LEU A 64 -4.65 -11.01 6.29
CA LEU A 64 -4.04 -9.71 6.48
C LEU A 64 -3.82 -9.39 7.96
N GLU A 65 -4.79 -9.66 8.82
CA GLU A 65 -4.63 -9.50 10.27
C GLU A 65 -3.50 -10.37 10.81
N SER A 66 -3.43 -11.64 10.37
CA SER A 66 -2.34 -12.56 10.72
C SER A 66 -0.98 -12.01 10.26
N LEU A 67 -0.89 -11.48 9.03
CA LEU A 67 0.34 -10.86 8.51
C LEU A 67 0.75 -9.67 9.38
N TRP A 68 -0.16 -8.74 9.64
CA TRP A 68 0.13 -7.52 10.39
C TRP A 68 0.43 -7.76 11.88
N ARG A 69 -0.04 -8.86 12.45
CA ARG A 69 0.29 -9.30 13.84
C ARG A 69 1.51 -10.21 13.90
N SER A 70 2.11 -10.58 12.76
CA SER A 70 3.23 -11.51 12.75
C SER A 70 4.50 -10.92 13.38
N PRO A 71 5.34 -11.74 14.03
CA PRO A 71 6.65 -11.30 14.53
C PRO A 71 7.55 -10.74 13.42
N ASP A 72 7.46 -11.29 12.21
CA ASP A 72 8.23 -10.84 11.05
C ASP A 72 7.83 -9.42 10.61
N ALA A 73 6.54 -9.09 10.59
CA ALA A 73 6.08 -7.72 10.35
C ALA A 73 6.58 -6.76 11.44
N ALA A 74 6.53 -7.20 12.71
CA ALA A 74 7.08 -6.43 13.83
C ALA A 74 8.59 -6.18 13.69
N GLU A 75 9.36 -7.15 13.20
CA GLU A 75 10.80 -7.02 12.98
C GLU A 75 11.12 -5.96 11.92
N VAL A 76 10.36 -5.93 10.81
CA VAL A 76 10.54 -4.93 9.73
C VAL A 76 10.30 -3.51 10.25
N PHE A 77 9.25 -3.31 11.04
CA PHE A 77 8.83 -1.98 11.44
C PHE A 77 9.32 -1.55 12.83
N ALA A 78 9.75 -2.48 13.71
CA ALA A 78 10.05 -2.22 15.11
C ALA A 78 11.48 -2.60 15.56
N ALA A 79 12.38 -2.98 14.65
CA ALA A 79 13.75 -3.39 14.99
C ALA A 79 14.47 -2.37 15.89
N GLY A 80 15.16 -2.88 16.92
CA GLY A 80 15.91 -2.08 17.87
C GLY A 80 17.08 -1.30 17.26
N THR A 81 17.54 -0.25 17.92
CA THR A 81 18.64 0.63 17.45
C THR A 81 19.90 -0.13 17.09
N VAL A 82 20.27 -1.15 17.87
CA VAL A 82 21.48 -1.97 17.64
C VAL A 82 21.36 -2.79 16.35
N ALA A 83 20.19 -3.42 16.09
CA ALA A 83 19.95 -4.18 14.87
C ALA A 83 20.03 -3.27 13.63
N ARG A 84 19.46 -2.08 13.72
CA ARG A 84 19.52 -1.06 12.66
C ARG A 84 20.95 -0.62 12.34
N LEU A 85 21.74 -0.33 13.36
CA LEU A 85 23.14 0.08 13.20
C LEU A 85 23.97 -1.03 12.57
N ARG A 86 23.76 -2.29 13.01
CA ARG A 86 24.43 -3.46 12.42
C ARG A 86 24.07 -3.64 10.94
N GLU A 87 22.80 -3.53 10.59
CA GLU A 87 22.34 -3.69 9.23
C GLU A 87 22.84 -2.54 8.35
N LEU A 88 22.79 -1.30 8.84
CA LEU A 88 23.33 -0.14 8.13
C LEU A 88 24.84 -0.26 7.93
N ALA A 89 25.59 -0.77 8.90
CA ALA A 89 27.02 -1.04 8.74
C ALA A 89 27.31 -2.14 7.70
N ARG A 90 26.44 -3.14 7.61
CA ARG A 90 26.55 -4.25 6.64
C ARG A 90 26.18 -3.82 5.22
N THR A 91 25.05 -3.14 5.06
CA THR A 91 24.50 -2.79 3.75
C THR A 91 24.97 -1.42 3.25
N ARG A 92 25.31 -0.50 4.15
CA ARG A 92 25.60 0.92 3.93
C ARG A 92 24.44 1.73 3.35
N THR A 93 23.30 1.10 3.04
CA THR A 93 22.18 1.70 2.31
C THR A 93 20.84 1.53 3.00
N ALA A 94 20.71 0.56 3.93
CA ALA A 94 19.43 0.20 4.51
C ALA A 94 19.54 -0.14 6.01
N ALA A 95 18.51 0.28 6.76
CA ALA A 95 18.46 0.07 8.21
C ALA A 95 17.88 -1.31 8.60
N HIS A 96 17.22 -2.02 7.68
CA HIS A 96 16.57 -3.32 7.92
C HIS A 96 16.88 -4.29 6.78
N SER A 97 16.90 -5.58 7.13
CA SER A 97 16.91 -6.66 6.14
C SER A 97 15.54 -6.79 5.48
N VAL A 98 15.51 -7.22 4.22
CA VAL A 98 14.29 -7.56 3.49
C VAL A 98 13.71 -8.92 3.91
N GLU A 99 14.52 -9.75 4.57
CA GLU A 99 14.21 -11.16 4.83
C GLU A 99 12.98 -11.39 5.73
N PRO A 100 12.75 -10.62 6.81
CA PRO A 100 11.52 -10.77 7.60
C PRO A 100 10.26 -10.49 6.78
N LEU A 101 10.29 -9.45 5.93
CA LEU A 101 9.15 -9.16 5.04
C LEU A 101 8.94 -10.27 4.02
N ARG A 102 10.02 -10.83 3.47
CA ARG A 102 9.95 -11.98 2.55
C ARG A 102 9.28 -13.18 3.22
N ARG A 103 9.69 -13.55 4.44
CA ARG A 103 9.06 -14.66 5.19
C ARG A 103 7.58 -14.43 5.44
N ALA A 104 7.21 -13.21 5.87
CA ALA A 104 5.82 -12.84 6.10
C ALA A 104 4.96 -12.96 4.82
N LEU A 105 5.51 -12.53 3.68
CA LEU A 105 4.83 -12.62 2.38
C LEU A 105 4.73 -14.06 1.89
N VAL A 106 5.79 -14.85 1.97
CA VAL A 106 5.78 -16.27 1.58
C VAL A 106 4.74 -17.06 2.40
N ALA A 107 4.61 -16.77 3.70
CA ALA A 107 3.62 -17.41 4.55
C ALA A 107 2.16 -17.15 4.11
N GLN A 108 1.88 -16.07 3.36
CA GLN A 108 0.53 -15.73 2.88
C GLN A 108 0.30 -16.05 1.41
N LEU A 109 1.35 -15.99 0.60
CA LEU A 109 1.25 -16.01 -0.87
C LEU A 109 1.90 -17.24 -1.50
N ASP A 110 2.68 -18.02 -0.73
CA ASP A 110 3.48 -19.14 -1.22
C ASP A 110 4.39 -18.71 -2.42
N ASP A 111 4.63 -19.62 -3.36
CA ASP A 111 5.41 -19.39 -4.58
C ASP A 111 4.56 -18.88 -5.76
N ARG A 112 3.42 -18.24 -5.48
CA ARG A 112 2.49 -17.79 -6.52
C ARG A 112 3.13 -16.75 -7.45
N ARG A 113 2.63 -16.77 -8.67
CA ARG A 113 2.96 -15.77 -9.69
C ARG A 113 1.78 -14.80 -9.85
N ILE A 114 2.08 -13.56 -10.22
CA ILE A 114 1.05 -12.52 -10.46
C ILE A 114 0.10 -12.98 -11.57
N ASP A 115 0.64 -13.57 -12.62
CA ASP A 115 -0.10 -14.07 -13.79
C ASP A 115 -1.06 -15.25 -13.47
N ASP A 116 -0.91 -15.88 -12.30
CA ASP A 116 -1.74 -17.01 -11.84
C ASP A 116 -2.74 -16.62 -10.73
N LEU A 117 -2.79 -15.34 -10.35
CA LEU A 117 -3.70 -14.88 -9.30
C LEU A 117 -5.16 -14.88 -9.77
N PRO A 118 -6.12 -15.26 -8.90
CA PRO A 118 -7.55 -15.27 -9.23
C PRO A 118 -8.09 -13.92 -9.67
N VAL A 119 -7.57 -12.83 -9.10
CA VAL A 119 -7.92 -11.46 -9.49
C VAL A 119 -6.68 -10.81 -10.12
N PRO A 120 -6.79 -10.19 -11.28
CA PRO A 120 -5.72 -9.40 -11.90
C PRO A 120 -5.11 -8.41 -10.92
N PHE A 121 -3.79 -8.47 -10.79
CA PHE A 121 -3.02 -7.66 -9.84
C PHE A 121 -1.86 -6.96 -10.51
N GLN A 122 -1.64 -5.70 -10.17
CA GLN A 122 -0.42 -4.99 -10.54
C GLN A 122 0.14 -4.23 -9.34
N CYS A 123 1.47 -4.16 -9.24
CA CYS A 123 2.10 -3.28 -8.25
C CYS A 123 3.20 -2.42 -8.88
N CYS A 124 3.33 -1.20 -8.34
CA CYS A 124 4.29 -0.20 -8.79
C CYS A 124 5.60 -0.29 -8.02
N ALA A 125 6.73 -0.18 -8.72
CA ALA A 125 8.04 0.11 -8.13
C ALA A 125 8.76 1.19 -8.94
N ALA A 126 9.70 1.89 -8.31
CA ALA A 126 10.58 2.85 -8.98
C ALA A 126 11.83 2.12 -9.48
N ARG A 127 12.04 2.06 -10.79
CA ARG A 127 13.25 1.50 -11.39
C ARG A 127 14.38 2.53 -11.33
N ILE A 128 15.54 2.12 -10.80
CA ILE A 128 16.64 3.05 -10.50
C ILE A 128 17.34 3.51 -11.77
N GLU A 129 17.62 2.58 -12.70
CA GLU A 129 18.53 2.79 -13.84
C GLU A 129 18.05 3.88 -14.80
N ASP A 130 16.74 4.06 -14.92
CA ASP A 130 16.14 5.03 -15.84
C ASP A 130 15.13 5.98 -15.16
N ALA A 131 15.00 5.91 -13.84
CA ALA A 131 14.10 6.74 -13.04
C ALA A 131 12.64 6.69 -13.50
N THR A 132 12.16 5.50 -13.90
CA THR A 132 10.78 5.29 -14.37
C THR A 132 9.93 4.54 -13.37
N GLU A 133 8.60 4.70 -13.47
CA GLU A 133 7.67 3.78 -12.84
C GLU A 133 7.65 2.45 -13.58
N HIS A 134 7.72 1.36 -12.84
CA HIS A 134 7.61 0.01 -13.37
C HIS A 134 6.43 -0.72 -12.75
N TRP A 135 5.58 -1.28 -13.60
CA TRP A 135 4.41 -2.05 -13.21
C TRP A 135 4.68 -3.53 -13.33
N PHE A 136 4.74 -4.22 -12.20
CA PHE A 136 4.77 -5.67 -12.18
C PHE A 136 3.36 -6.21 -12.40
N ASP A 137 3.13 -6.86 -13.52
CA ASP A 137 1.88 -7.50 -13.93
C ASP A 137 2.04 -9.01 -14.14
N ARG A 138 3.24 -9.53 -13.94
CA ARG A 138 3.62 -10.94 -14.08
C ARG A 138 4.83 -11.27 -13.23
N GLY A 139 5.13 -12.58 -13.12
CA GLY A 139 6.31 -13.05 -12.39
C GLY A 139 6.03 -13.36 -10.93
N PRO A 140 7.08 -13.68 -10.14
CA PRO A 140 6.92 -14.03 -8.73
C PRO A 140 6.31 -12.88 -7.92
N VAL A 141 5.14 -13.12 -7.28
CA VAL A 141 4.41 -12.08 -6.56
C VAL A 141 5.20 -11.51 -5.38
N VAL A 142 5.92 -12.36 -4.66
CA VAL A 142 6.71 -11.94 -3.49
C VAL A 142 7.82 -10.97 -3.91
N ASP A 143 8.55 -11.27 -4.98
CA ASP A 143 9.64 -10.40 -5.45
C ASP A 143 9.13 -9.04 -5.94
N ALA A 144 8.01 -9.04 -6.67
CA ALA A 144 7.37 -7.81 -7.12
C ALA A 144 6.89 -6.94 -5.96
N VAL A 145 6.26 -7.54 -4.94
CA VAL A 145 5.80 -6.84 -3.74
C VAL A 145 6.97 -6.30 -2.92
N LEU A 146 8.06 -7.07 -2.78
CA LEU A 146 9.29 -6.61 -2.11
C LEU A 146 9.91 -5.42 -2.83
N ALA A 147 9.96 -5.44 -4.17
CA ALA A 147 10.44 -4.32 -4.98
C ALA A 147 9.57 -3.06 -4.77
N SER A 148 8.24 -3.26 -4.78
CA SER A 148 7.27 -2.18 -4.52
C SER A 148 7.37 -1.57 -3.12
N ALA A 149 7.81 -2.35 -2.13
CA ALA A 149 7.91 -1.94 -0.71
C ALA A 149 9.34 -1.60 -0.26
N ALA A 150 10.31 -1.50 -1.16
CA ALA A 150 11.71 -1.21 -0.87
C ALA A 150 11.94 0.28 -0.53
N VAL A 151 11.43 0.72 0.63
CA VAL A 151 11.49 2.13 1.08
C VAL A 151 12.94 2.58 1.24
N PRO A 152 13.36 3.69 0.57
CA PRO A 152 14.73 4.19 0.62
C PRO A 152 15.25 4.40 2.04
N GLY A 153 16.44 3.89 2.33
CA GLY A 153 17.06 3.97 3.65
C GLY A 153 16.48 3.03 4.70
N LEU A 154 15.28 2.49 4.51
CA LEU A 154 14.66 1.52 5.39
C LEU A 154 14.96 0.09 4.95
N LEU A 155 14.68 -0.23 3.70
CA LEU A 155 14.95 -1.51 3.07
C LEU A 155 15.96 -1.34 1.91
N PRO A 156 16.76 -2.37 1.60
CA PRO A 156 17.67 -2.32 0.46
C PRO A 156 16.89 -2.32 -0.86
N ALA A 157 17.49 -1.75 -1.91
CA ALA A 157 16.99 -1.90 -3.26
C ALA A 157 16.88 -3.38 -3.64
N VAL A 158 15.79 -3.75 -4.30
CA VAL A 158 15.53 -5.13 -4.74
C VAL A 158 15.98 -5.29 -6.18
N ARG A 159 16.83 -6.30 -6.44
CA ARG A 159 17.26 -6.65 -7.80
C ARG A 159 16.33 -7.71 -8.39
N ILE A 160 15.78 -7.42 -9.59
CA ILE A 160 15.01 -8.39 -10.39
C ILE A 160 15.56 -8.33 -11.82
N GLY A 161 16.12 -9.43 -12.28
CA GLY A 161 16.85 -9.47 -13.56
C GLY A 161 18.06 -8.54 -13.54
N ASP A 162 18.13 -7.64 -14.50
CA ASP A 162 19.23 -6.68 -14.68
C ASP A 162 18.95 -5.32 -14.00
N TYR A 163 17.80 -5.13 -13.39
CA TYR A 163 17.36 -3.85 -12.83
C TYR A 163 17.25 -3.87 -11.32
N HIS A 164 17.39 -2.66 -10.71
CA HIS A 164 17.19 -2.43 -9.29
C HIS A 164 15.98 -1.55 -9.06
N TYR A 165 15.22 -1.87 -8.02
CA TYR A 165 13.96 -1.22 -7.71
C TYR A 165 13.95 -0.66 -6.29
N LEU A 166 13.33 0.49 -6.14
CA LEU A 166 12.94 1.10 -4.89
C LEU A 166 11.42 1.19 -4.79
N ASP A 167 10.93 1.61 -3.62
CA ASP A 167 9.50 1.75 -3.32
C ASP A 167 8.77 2.57 -4.38
N GLY A 168 7.67 2.01 -4.87
CA GLY A 168 6.83 2.66 -5.87
C GLY A 168 6.21 3.97 -5.42
N GLY A 169 6.18 4.23 -4.11
CA GLY A 169 5.72 5.49 -3.56
C GLY A 169 6.53 6.70 -4.02
N LEU A 170 7.77 6.51 -4.50
CA LEU A 170 8.58 7.58 -5.11
C LEU A 170 7.98 8.10 -6.41
N VAL A 171 7.29 7.26 -7.16
CA VAL A 171 6.78 7.58 -8.50
C VAL A 171 5.24 7.56 -8.58
N HIS A 172 4.57 6.61 -7.93
CA HIS A 172 3.11 6.47 -7.97
C HIS A 172 2.55 5.88 -6.67
N SER A 173 2.51 6.68 -5.62
CA SER A 173 2.15 6.23 -4.26
C SER A 173 0.68 5.82 -4.10
N ILE A 174 -0.25 6.48 -4.79
CA ILE A 174 -1.69 6.12 -4.82
C ILE A 174 -2.04 5.90 -6.29
N PRO A 175 -2.03 4.66 -6.78
CA PRO A 175 -2.01 4.38 -8.22
C PRO A 175 -3.40 4.45 -8.89
N LEU A 176 -4.15 5.54 -8.68
CA LEU A 176 -5.45 5.78 -9.30
C LEU A 176 -5.34 5.86 -10.83
N GLY A 177 -4.36 6.63 -11.33
CA GLY A 177 -4.16 6.80 -12.77
C GLY A 177 -3.96 5.47 -13.49
N ARG A 178 -3.26 4.51 -12.85
CA ARG A 178 -3.04 3.19 -13.44
C ARG A 178 -4.33 2.37 -13.57
N ALA A 179 -5.20 2.39 -12.57
CA ALA A 179 -6.48 1.70 -12.64
C ALA A 179 -7.37 2.29 -13.78
N VAL A 180 -7.36 3.61 -13.93
CA VAL A 180 -8.05 4.31 -15.00
C VAL A 180 -7.48 3.96 -16.37
N GLU A 181 -6.15 3.96 -16.53
CA GLU A 181 -5.45 3.54 -17.76
C GLU A 181 -5.81 2.10 -18.18
N LEU A 182 -6.00 1.22 -17.20
CA LEU A 182 -6.40 -0.18 -17.43
C LEU A 182 -7.89 -0.33 -17.74
N GLY A 183 -8.67 0.76 -17.71
CA GLY A 183 -10.08 0.78 -18.15
C GLY A 183 -11.10 0.55 -17.04
N ALA A 184 -10.72 0.73 -15.77
CA ALA A 184 -11.65 0.64 -14.65
C ALA A 184 -12.76 1.69 -14.75
N GLN A 185 -14.02 1.26 -14.52
CA GLN A 185 -15.20 2.13 -14.55
C GLN A 185 -15.56 2.65 -13.15
N ARG A 186 -15.33 1.84 -12.12
CA ARG A 186 -15.51 2.19 -10.72
C ARG A 186 -14.23 1.86 -9.94
N VAL A 187 -13.72 2.81 -9.20
CA VAL A 187 -12.46 2.67 -8.47
C VAL A 187 -12.66 2.98 -6.99
N PHE A 188 -12.38 2.01 -6.14
CA PHE A 188 -12.29 2.22 -4.70
C PHE A 188 -10.84 2.46 -4.31
N VAL A 189 -10.54 3.65 -3.78
CA VAL A 189 -9.20 4.06 -3.38
C VAL A 189 -9.05 3.92 -1.87
N LEU A 190 -8.18 3.01 -1.46
CA LEU A 190 -7.80 2.77 -0.06
C LEU A 190 -6.45 3.45 0.21
N GLN A 191 -6.51 4.72 0.53
CA GLN A 191 -5.33 5.46 0.91
C GLN A 191 -5.19 5.53 2.44
N VAL A 192 -3.97 5.52 2.93
CA VAL A 192 -3.67 5.68 4.34
C VAL A 192 -3.08 7.06 4.60
N GLY A 193 -3.45 7.67 5.70
CA GLY A 193 -3.08 9.03 6.04
C GLY A 193 -4.20 10.03 5.75
N ARG A 194 -3.98 11.27 6.13
CA ARG A 194 -4.94 12.36 6.01
C ARG A 194 -4.52 13.30 4.89
N ILE A 195 -4.88 12.97 3.64
CA ILE A 195 -4.55 13.84 2.51
C ILE A 195 -5.23 15.19 2.56
N GLU A 196 -6.34 15.32 3.30
CA GLU A 196 -7.08 16.56 3.49
C GLU A 196 -6.39 17.51 4.49
N GLN A 197 -5.50 17.01 5.35
CA GLN A 197 -4.80 17.83 6.33
C GLN A 197 -3.67 18.62 5.68
N ALA A 198 -3.62 19.93 5.96
CA ALA A 198 -2.51 20.76 5.54
C ALA A 198 -1.18 20.24 6.10
N LEU A 199 -0.15 20.22 5.26
CA LEU A 199 1.20 19.94 5.68
C LEU A 199 1.75 21.15 6.44
N THR A 200 2.63 20.88 7.41
CA THR A 200 3.35 21.92 8.14
C THR A 200 4.78 22.02 7.67
N ALA A 201 5.37 23.23 7.73
CA ALA A 201 6.77 23.41 7.37
C ALA A 201 7.70 22.51 8.23
N PRO A 202 8.69 21.84 7.63
CA PRO A 202 9.62 20.99 8.33
C PRO A 202 10.51 21.80 9.28
N ARG A 203 10.86 21.23 10.44
CA ARG A 203 11.66 21.89 11.49
C ARG A 203 13.07 21.31 11.60
N ASN A 204 13.35 20.22 10.93
CA ASN A 204 14.65 19.54 10.93
C ASN A 204 14.87 18.82 9.60
N PRO A 205 16.14 18.49 9.24
CA PRO A 205 16.47 17.86 7.95
C PRO A 205 15.72 16.56 7.67
N TRP A 206 15.37 15.80 8.70
CA TRP A 206 14.64 14.56 8.56
C TRP A 206 13.19 14.78 8.12
N GLU A 207 12.55 15.80 8.68
CA GLU A 207 11.19 16.19 8.28
C GLU A 207 11.16 16.72 6.83
N VAL A 208 12.25 17.31 6.32
CA VAL A 208 12.32 17.81 4.94
C VAL A 208 12.06 16.68 3.94
N GLY A 209 12.76 15.54 4.09
CA GLY A 209 12.59 14.41 3.20
C GLY A 209 11.16 13.85 3.23
N ALA A 210 10.62 13.74 4.42
CA ALA A 210 9.27 13.22 4.61
C ALA A 210 8.20 14.21 4.07
N VAL A 211 8.34 15.53 4.25
CA VAL A 211 7.45 16.55 3.65
C VAL A 211 7.54 16.52 2.14
N ALA A 212 8.76 16.44 1.58
CA ALA A 212 8.97 16.36 0.15
C ALA A 212 8.28 15.13 -0.47
N PHE A 213 8.40 13.97 0.17
CA PHE A 213 7.73 12.74 -0.25
C PHE A 213 6.20 12.90 -0.20
N GLU A 214 5.66 13.47 0.88
CA GLU A 214 4.22 13.65 1.02
C GLU A 214 3.66 14.70 0.03
N ILE A 215 4.42 15.74 -0.31
CA ILE A 215 4.07 16.70 -1.37
C ILE A 215 3.95 15.97 -2.71
N ALA A 216 4.97 15.20 -3.09
CA ALA A 216 5.00 14.47 -4.35
C ALA A 216 3.81 13.48 -4.45
N ARG A 217 3.56 12.73 -3.38
CA ARG A 217 2.46 11.78 -3.25
C ARG A 217 1.11 12.44 -3.46
N ARG A 218 0.82 13.53 -2.73
CA ARG A 218 -0.46 14.24 -2.81
C ARG A 218 -0.65 14.94 -4.15
N HIS A 219 0.41 15.54 -4.66
CA HIS A 219 0.39 16.23 -5.96
C HIS A 219 0.04 15.25 -7.10
N ARG A 220 0.67 14.07 -7.13
CA ARG A 220 0.38 13.05 -8.14
C ARG A 220 -1.07 12.58 -8.04
N PHE A 221 -1.53 12.21 -6.85
CA PHE A 221 -2.90 11.76 -6.63
C PHE A 221 -3.94 12.82 -6.99
N ALA A 222 -3.74 14.08 -6.59
CA ALA A 222 -4.64 15.18 -6.93
C ALA A 222 -4.73 15.39 -8.45
N ARG A 223 -3.61 15.23 -9.17
CA ARG A 223 -3.57 15.30 -10.63
C ARG A 223 -4.34 14.13 -11.24
N ASP A 224 -4.11 12.91 -10.80
CA ASP A 224 -4.79 11.72 -11.30
C ASP A 224 -6.31 11.82 -11.09
N LEU A 225 -6.73 12.32 -9.91
CA LEU A 225 -8.14 12.54 -9.60
C LEU A 225 -8.77 13.62 -10.49
N ALA A 226 -8.06 14.73 -10.71
CA ALA A 226 -8.54 15.83 -11.56
C ALA A 226 -8.61 15.46 -13.06
N THR A 227 -7.81 14.50 -13.50
CA THR A 227 -7.75 14.03 -14.89
C THR A 227 -8.51 12.74 -15.15
N ALA A 228 -9.15 12.17 -14.13
CA ALA A 228 -10.01 11.01 -14.30
C ALA A 228 -11.16 11.33 -15.25
N PRO A 229 -11.45 10.47 -16.25
CA PRO A 229 -12.55 10.67 -17.18
C PRO A 229 -13.90 10.78 -16.45
N ALA A 230 -14.79 11.64 -16.92
CA ALA A 230 -16.12 11.87 -16.32
C ALA A 230 -17.00 10.60 -16.18
N GLY A 231 -16.66 9.53 -16.90
CA GLY A 231 -17.36 8.24 -16.84
C GLY A 231 -16.76 7.25 -15.83
N VAL A 232 -15.70 7.64 -15.11
CA VAL A 232 -15.07 6.81 -14.06
C VAL A 232 -15.56 7.28 -12.70
N GLU A 233 -16.17 6.37 -11.96
CA GLU A 233 -16.63 6.61 -10.60
C GLU A 233 -15.49 6.33 -9.61
N VAL A 234 -15.08 7.34 -8.83
CA VAL A 234 -13.97 7.24 -7.89
C VAL A 234 -14.45 7.44 -6.46
N HIS A 235 -14.27 6.43 -5.63
CA HIS A 235 -14.60 6.42 -4.20
C HIS A 235 -13.32 6.37 -3.37
N VAL A 236 -13.01 7.44 -2.65
CA VAL A 236 -11.90 7.47 -1.69
C VAL A 236 -12.44 7.09 -0.31
N LEU A 237 -12.06 5.91 0.19
CA LEU A 237 -12.56 5.42 1.46
C LEU A 237 -11.95 6.20 2.63
N PRO A 238 -12.78 6.56 3.64
CA PRO A 238 -12.27 7.22 4.84
C PRO A 238 -11.46 6.25 5.71
N ALA A 239 -10.35 6.74 6.24
CA ALA A 239 -9.43 5.96 7.08
C ALA A 239 -9.83 5.91 8.57
N GLY A 240 -10.87 6.64 8.97
CA GLY A 240 -11.28 6.81 10.37
C GLY A 240 -10.42 7.83 11.14
N ASP A 241 -10.95 8.35 12.24
CA ASP A 241 -10.29 9.41 13.02
C ASP A 241 -9.03 8.98 13.79
N GLY A 242 -8.88 7.69 14.05
CA GLY A 242 -7.74 7.11 14.76
C GLY A 242 -6.56 6.70 13.87
N ALA A 243 -6.68 6.83 12.55
CA ALA A 243 -5.82 6.13 11.61
C ALA A 243 -4.42 6.72 11.45
N ALA A 244 -4.22 8.03 11.61
CA ALA A 244 -2.92 8.63 11.41
C ALA A 244 -2.56 9.61 12.53
N PRO A 245 -1.38 9.47 13.16
CA PRO A 245 -0.82 10.52 14.00
C PRO A 245 -0.62 11.78 13.16
N ARG A 246 -0.62 12.95 13.81
CA ARG A 246 -0.24 14.20 13.14
C ARG A 246 1.10 13.99 12.45
N TRP A 247 1.14 14.30 11.19
CA TRP A 247 2.20 14.05 10.23
C TRP A 247 3.64 14.31 10.73
N ASN A 248 3.92 15.28 11.57
CA ASN A 248 5.22 15.52 12.19
C ASN A 248 5.21 15.41 13.73
N SER A 249 4.29 14.67 14.31
CA SER A 249 4.31 14.38 15.74
C SER A 249 5.36 13.29 16.06
N ARG A 250 5.96 13.36 17.27
CA ARG A 250 6.80 12.27 17.78
C ARG A 250 6.03 10.95 17.88
N GLU A 251 4.70 10.98 17.83
CA GLU A 251 3.83 9.81 17.73
C GLU A 251 3.97 9.10 16.38
N SER A 252 4.33 9.80 15.30
CA SER A 252 4.65 9.16 14.03
C SER A 252 5.88 8.24 14.15
N LEU A 253 6.75 8.44 15.14
CA LEU A 253 7.85 7.56 15.49
C LEU A 253 7.45 6.40 16.42
N ARG A 254 6.23 6.43 17.00
CA ARG A 254 5.66 5.36 17.85
C ARG A 254 4.98 4.25 17.03
N TYR A 255 5.46 4.00 15.83
CA TYR A 255 5.00 2.92 14.94
C TYR A 255 5.19 1.50 15.53
N ARG A 256 5.69 1.39 16.77
CA ARG A 256 6.00 0.15 17.47
C ARG A 256 4.85 -0.40 18.32
N ASP A 257 3.74 0.32 18.39
CA ASP A 257 2.62 -0.09 19.24
C ASP A 257 1.63 -0.95 18.44
N PHE A 258 1.86 -2.25 18.46
CA PHE A 258 0.96 -3.24 17.88
C PHE A 258 -0.39 -3.32 18.61
N SER A 259 -0.50 -2.83 19.86
CA SER A 259 -1.79 -2.71 20.55
C SER A 259 -2.72 -1.69 19.86
N ALA A 260 -2.15 -0.80 19.03
CA ALA A 260 -2.89 0.14 18.23
C ALA A 260 -3.37 -0.42 16.87
N VAL A 261 -2.86 -1.59 16.44
CA VAL A 261 -3.24 -2.20 15.16
C VAL A 261 -4.73 -2.52 15.13
N ASP A 262 -5.23 -3.19 16.16
CA ASP A 262 -6.65 -3.58 16.24
C ASP A 262 -7.58 -2.37 16.23
N ARG A 263 -7.28 -1.36 17.04
CA ARG A 263 -8.06 -0.11 17.06
C ARG A 263 -8.07 0.61 15.70
N ARG A 264 -6.96 0.54 14.95
CA ARG A 264 -6.86 1.13 13.62
C ARG A 264 -7.68 0.36 12.59
N ILE A 265 -7.64 -0.96 12.65
CA ILE A 265 -8.47 -1.84 11.81
C ILE A 265 -9.95 -1.56 12.07
N ASP A 266 -10.37 -1.59 13.34
CA ASP A 266 -11.77 -1.39 13.72
C ASP A 266 -12.26 0.02 13.37
N GLY A 267 -11.45 1.05 13.65
CA GLY A 267 -11.81 2.43 13.33
C GLY A 267 -11.96 2.66 11.82
N ALA A 268 -11.07 2.08 11.02
CA ALA A 268 -11.14 2.16 9.57
C ALA A 268 -12.32 1.37 9.01
N TYR A 269 -12.60 0.20 9.59
CA TYR A 269 -13.78 -0.58 9.24
C TYR A 269 -15.07 0.21 9.43
N GLN A 270 -15.29 0.79 10.62
CA GLN A 270 -16.51 1.54 10.92
C GLN A 270 -16.67 2.75 9.99
N ALA A 271 -15.59 3.51 9.75
CA ALA A 271 -15.65 4.66 8.87
C ALA A 271 -15.95 4.27 7.41
N ALA A 272 -15.29 3.22 6.90
CA ALA A 272 -15.52 2.74 5.55
C ALA A 272 -16.92 2.09 5.39
N ALA A 273 -17.38 1.33 6.38
CA ALA A 273 -18.72 0.72 6.35
C ALA A 273 -19.82 1.77 6.29
N THR A 274 -19.73 2.82 7.12
CA THR A 274 -20.67 3.93 7.08
C THR A 274 -20.68 4.62 5.71
N TYR A 275 -19.50 4.90 5.14
CA TYR A 275 -19.41 5.48 3.80
C TYR A 275 -20.03 4.58 2.72
N LEU A 276 -19.80 3.27 2.79
CA LEU A 276 -20.30 2.31 1.81
C LEU A 276 -21.81 2.09 1.90
N GLU A 277 -22.42 2.27 3.08
CA GLU A 277 -23.88 2.25 3.22
C GLU A 277 -24.55 3.31 2.35
N ASP A 278 -23.95 4.50 2.25
CA ASP A 278 -24.47 5.59 1.45
C ASP A 278 -24.22 5.36 -0.06
N VAL A 279 -23.07 4.76 -0.41
CA VAL A 279 -22.61 4.62 -1.81
C VAL A 279 -23.17 3.38 -2.49
N VAL A 280 -23.27 2.24 -1.77
CA VAL A 280 -23.68 0.95 -2.36
C VAL A 280 -25.21 0.79 -2.36
N ARG A 281 -25.93 1.47 -1.46
CA ARG A 281 -27.39 1.43 -1.37
C ARG A 281 -28.14 2.41 -2.28
N CYS A 282 -27.42 3.39 -2.90
CA CYS A 282 -28.01 4.24 -3.95
C CYS A 282 -27.60 3.68 -5.32
N PRO A 283 -28.49 2.96 -6.02
CA PRO A 283 -28.25 2.48 -7.37
C PRO A 283 -28.27 3.61 -8.41
#